data_c3907c2c0faba29ed730c37f6a717a6b
#
_entry.id   c3907c2c0faba29ed730c37f6a717a6b
#
_cell.length_a   1.000
_cell.length_b   1.000
_cell.length_c   1.000
_cell.angle_alpha   90.00
_cell.angle_beta   90.00
_cell.angle_gamma   90.00
#
_symmetry.space_group_name_H-M   'P 1'
#
loop_
_entity.id
_entity.type
_entity.pdbx_description
1 polymer ?
#
loop_
_entity_poly.entity_id
_entity_poly.type
_entity_poly.pdbx_seq_one_letter_code
_entity_poly.pdbx_strand_id
1 'polypeptide(L)' 'MRQIESLEAEIEELENQAQVISEQMHTTNDADELMQLQAELDKISQRQEEAMLEWEELSEKV' A
#
# COMPACT_ATOMS: atom_id res chain seq x y z
N MET A 1 -18.71 11.55 8.75
CA MET A 1 -17.92 10.44 9.21
C MET A 1 -16.57 10.40 8.58
N ARG A 2 -15.56 10.36 9.42
CA ARG A 2 -14.20 10.57 8.95
C ARG A 2 -13.39 9.30 8.73
N GLN A 3 -13.92 8.15 9.15
CA GLN A 3 -13.20 6.89 9.02
C GLN A 3 -13.00 6.50 7.56
N ILE A 4 -14.01 6.67 6.74
CA ILE A 4 -13.89 6.33 5.32
C ILE A 4 -12.87 7.25 4.64
N GLU A 5 -12.90 8.54 4.98
CA GLU A 5 -11.94 9.49 4.43
C GLU A 5 -10.52 9.16 4.83
N SER A 6 -10.31 8.75 6.09
CA SER A 6 -9.00 8.34 6.56
C SER A 6 -8.50 7.10 5.83
N LEU A 7 -9.38 6.14 5.61
CA LEU A 7 -9.02 4.92 4.89
C LEU A 7 -8.68 5.22 3.44
N GLU A 8 -9.44 6.10 2.80
CA GLU A 8 -9.16 6.50 1.42
C GLU A 8 -7.81 7.18 1.31
N ALA A 9 -7.49 8.06 2.25
CA ALA A 9 -6.21 8.74 2.28
C ALA A 9 -5.07 7.74 2.51
N GLU A 10 -5.29 6.76 3.39
CA GLU A 10 -4.30 5.72 3.66
C GLU A 10 -4.05 4.86 2.43
N ILE A 11 -5.12 4.46 1.76
CA ILE A 11 -5.01 3.66 0.54
C ILE A 11 -4.22 4.41 -0.53
N GLU A 12 -4.52 5.69 -0.71
CA GLU A 12 -3.81 6.53 -1.68
C GLU A 12 -2.34 6.65 -1.33
N GLU A 13 -2.02 6.87 -0.06
CA GLU A 13 -0.64 6.94 0.39
C GLU A 13 0.11 5.64 0.17
N LEU A 14 -0.55 4.51 0.46
CA LEU A 14 0.04 3.20 0.24
C LEU A 14 0.31 2.96 -1.25
N GLU A 15 -0.60 3.38 -2.11
CA GLU A 15 -0.40 3.28 -3.55
C GLU A 15 0.81 4.10 -3.98
N ASN A 16 0.96 5.31 -3.46
CA ASN A 16 2.10 6.16 -3.76
C ASN A 16 3.40 5.53 -3.29
N GLN A 17 3.42 4.97 -2.10
CA GLN A 17 4.60 4.28 -1.57
C GLN A 17 4.95 3.07 -2.42
N ALA A 18 3.96 2.30 -2.82
CA ALA A 18 4.17 1.14 -3.67
C ALA A 18 4.77 1.55 -5.01
N GLN A 19 4.31 2.65 -5.56
CA GLN A 19 4.82 3.15 -6.83
C GLN A 19 6.28 3.58 -6.71
N VAL A 20 6.63 4.29 -5.64
CA VAL A 20 8.01 4.73 -5.40
C VAL A 20 8.92 3.52 -5.26
N ILE A 21 8.49 2.52 -4.49
CA ILE A 21 9.29 1.30 -4.29
C ILE A 21 9.46 0.55 -5.61
N SER A 22 8.40 0.47 -6.40
CA SER A 22 8.45 -0.17 -7.71
C SER A 22 9.47 0.51 -8.62
N GLU A 23 9.49 1.83 -8.63
CA GLU A 23 10.47 2.59 -9.41
C GLU A 23 11.89 2.33 -8.92
N GLN A 24 12.09 2.27 -7.61
CA GLN A 24 13.40 1.96 -7.04
C GLN A 24 13.86 0.57 -7.46
N MET A 25 12.96 -0.39 -7.51
CA MET A 25 13.27 -1.74 -7.95
C MET A 25 13.75 -1.78 -9.39
N HIS A 26 13.20 -0.92 -10.24
CA HIS A 26 13.61 -0.84 -11.63
C HIS A 26 15.01 -0.25 -11.81
N THR A 27 15.44 0.58 -10.87
CA THR A 27 16.72 1.29 -11.03
C THR A 27 17.86 0.66 -10.23
N THR A 28 17.55 -0.25 -9.31
CA THR A 28 18.59 -0.86 -8.48
C THR A 28 19.14 -2.12 -9.15
N ASN A 29 20.45 -2.34 -9.00
CA ASN A 29 21.14 -3.53 -9.50
C ASN A 29 21.59 -4.43 -8.38
N ASP A 30 21.30 -4.08 -7.14
CA ASP A 30 21.73 -4.82 -5.96
C ASP A 30 20.67 -5.84 -5.58
N ALA A 31 21.03 -7.12 -5.55
CA ALA A 31 20.10 -8.20 -5.22
C ALA A 31 19.56 -8.09 -3.79
N ASP A 32 20.44 -7.73 -2.83
CA ASP A 32 20.00 -7.56 -1.45
C ASP A 32 18.99 -6.43 -1.31
N GLU A 33 19.24 -5.34 -2.00
CA GLU A 33 18.33 -4.20 -2.00
C GLU A 33 17.00 -4.56 -2.64
N LEU A 34 17.04 -5.33 -3.73
CA LEU A 34 15.82 -5.82 -4.38
C LEU A 34 14.98 -6.66 -3.42
N MET A 35 15.62 -7.53 -2.65
CA MET A 35 14.91 -8.35 -1.67
C MET A 35 14.24 -7.50 -0.60
N GLN A 36 14.93 -6.48 -0.12
CA GLN A 36 14.36 -5.56 0.87
C GLN A 36 13.18 -4.79 0.31
N LEU A 37 13.33 -4.29 -0.90
CA LEU A 37 12.25 -3.54 -1.55
C LEU A 37 11.04 -4.43 -1.79
N GLN A 38 11.27 -5.66 -2.20
CA GLN A 38 10.20 -6.63 -2.41
C GLN A 38 9.44 -6.90 -1.11
N ALA A 39 10.16 -7.06 0.00
CA ALA A 39 9.55 -7.29 1.31
C ALA A 39 8.72 -6.09 1.74
N GLU A 40 9.21 -4.88 1.50
CA GLU A 40 8.45 -3.67 1.81
C GLU A 40 7.18 -3.57 0.95
N LEU A 41 7.30 -3.90 -0.32
CA LEU A 41 6.16 -3.90 -1.23
C LEU A 41 5.10 -4.89 -0.79
N ASP A 42 5.51 -6.06 -0.35
CA ASP A 42 4.59 -7.08 0.16
C ASP A 42 3.82 -6.57 1.38
N LYS A 43 4.52 -5.90 2.30
CA LYS A 43 3.88 -5.32 3.48
C LYS A 43 2.86 -4.26 3.10
N ILE A 44 3.22 -3.40 2.17
CA ILE A 44 2.32 -2.36 1.69
C ILE A 44 1.10 -2.98 1.02
N SER A 45 1.30 -4.00 0.22
CA SER A 45 0.22 -4.72 -0.45
C SER A 45 -0.77 -5.31 0.55
N GLN A 46 -0.25 -5.96 1.60
CA GLN A 46 -1.09 -6.52 2.65
C GLN A 46 -1.88 -5.46 3.37
N ARG A 47 -1.23 -4.37 3.72
CA ARG A 47 -1.91 -3.27 4.41
C ARG A 47 -2.98 -2.65 3.53
N GLN A 48 -2.68 -2.51 2.24
CA GLN A 48 -3.63 -1.97 1.28
C GLN A 48 -4.87 -2.85 1.17
N GLU A 49 -4.69 -4.17 1.11
CA GLU A 49 -5.80 -5.11 1.09
C GLU A 49 -6.68 -4.98 2.33
N GLU A 50 -6.05 -4.91 3.50
CA GLU A 50 -6.77 -4.76 4.76
C GLU A 50 -7.56 -3.46 4.78
N ALA A 51 -6.95 -2.37 4.36
CA ALA A 51 -7.61 -1.08 4.31
C ALA A 51 -8.79 -1.08 3.35
N MET A 52 -8.64 -1.75 2.22
CA MET A 52 -9.73 -1.85 1.25
C MET A 52 -10.89 -2.68 1.78
N LEU A 53 -10.60 -3.75 2.50
CA LEU A 53 -11.64 -4.57 3.12
C LEU A 53 -12.41 -3.78 4.18
N GLU A 54 -11.69 -3.02 4.99
CA GLU A 54 -12.31 -2.16 5.99
C GLU A 54 -13.19 -1.10 5.32
N TRP A 55 -12.68 -0.52 4.25
CA TRP A 55 -13.41 0.48 3.50
C TRP A 55 -14.73 -0.09 2.96
N GLU A 56 -14.66 -1.29 2.39
CA GLU A 56 -15.84 -1.98 1.87
C GLU A 56 -16.87 -2.24 2.96
N GLU A 57 -16.41 -2.71 4.12
CA GLU A 57 -17.30 -2.98 5.24
C GLU A 57 -18.00 -1.70 5.71
N LEU A 58 -17.25 -0.62 5.84
CA LEU A 58 -17.82 0.64 6.26
C LEU A 58 -18.79 1.21 5.21
N SER A 59 -18.47 1.04 3.95
CA SER A 59 -19.35 1.46 2.87
C SER A 59 -20.66 0.72 2.85
N GLU A 60 -20.62 -0.57 3.13
CA GLU A 60 -21.83 -1.38 3.15
C GLU A 60 -22.77 -1.02 4.29
N LYS A 61 -22.20 -0.56 5.41
CA LYS A 61 -23.00 -0.21 6.58
C LYS A 61 -23.65 1.17 6.48
N VAL A 62 -23.24 1.96 5.53
CA VAL A 62 -23.82 3.26 5.29
C VAL A 62 -24.97 3.15 4.30
#